data_65746ce41156136d44a3e3e57801cf8f
#
_entry.id   65746ce41156136d44a3e3e57801cf8f
#
_cell.length_a   1.000
_cell.length_b   1.000
_cell.length_c   1.000
_cell.angle_alpha   90.00
_cell.angle_beta   90.00
_cell.angle_gamma   90.00
#
_symmetry.space_group_name_H-M   'P 1'
#
loop_
_entity.id
_entity.type
_entity.pdbx_description
1 polymer ?
#
loop_
_entity_poly.entity_id
_entity_poly.type
_entity_poly.pdbx_seq_one_letter_code
_entity_poly.pdbx_strand_id
1 'polypeptide(L)'
;MKKFIPLILAAALCLPFAALAEDAVSSASVADFYGQAALTGDDLMNAINSFSGFYLVTTTNPDNSPNAAFFVFGMVKHEDRYYVQLSLAENQSRSNLLANGEGVAVYAATPSSEEGAKPFATSGARIRFKAITDEAVAAALAENANEATLFFEVVDVRPLG
;
A
#
# COMPACT_ATOMS: atom_id res chain seq x y z
N MET A 1 -1.60 65.90 25.58
CA MET A 1 -2.39 64.68 25.90
C MET A 1 -2.30 63.79 24.67
N LYS A 2 -1.40 62.79 24.63
CA LYS A 2 -1.22 61.83 23.53
C LYS A 2 -2.01 60.57 23.85
N LYS A 3 -2.96 60.25 22.99
CA LYS A 3 -3.78 59.02 23.09
C LYS A 3 -2.97 57.85 22.53
N PHE A 4 -2.57 56.93 23.38
CA PHE A 4 -2.11 55.61 22.99
C PHE A 4 -3.34 54.74 22.74
N ILE A 5 -3.50 54.25 21.52
CA ILE A 5 -4.43 53.21 21.16
C ILE A 5 -3.64 51.90 21.14
N PRO A 6 -4.04 50.85 21.86
CA PRO A 6 -3.27 49.62 21.91
C PRO A 6 -3.46 48.79 20.64
N LEU A 7 -2.34 48.43 20.05
CA LEU A 7 -2.22 47.46 18.99
C LEU A 7 -2.22 46.04 19.62
N ILE A 8 -3.38 45.51 19.97
CA ILE A 8 -3.53 44.13 20.43
C ILE A 8 -4.80 43.60 19.76
N LEU A 9 -4.70 43.14 18.54
CA LEU A 9 -5.65 42.16 17.95
C LEU A 9 -5.19 41.67 16.58
N ALA A 10 -4.09 40.94 16.52
CA ALA A 10 -3.72 40.23 15.27
C ALA A 10 -2.90 38.96 15.49
N ALA A 11 -2.95 38.35 16.65
CA ALA A 11 -2.15 37.14 16.93
C ALA A 11 -2.98 35.90 17.30
N ALA A 12 -4.28 35.87 17.02
CA ALA A 12 -5.13 34.75 17.44
C ALA A 12 -5.84 33.99 16.31
N LEU A 13 -5.35 34.06 15.07
CA LEU A 13 -5.99 33.34 13.93
C LEU A 13 -5.05 32.45 13.13
N CYS A 14 -3.89 32.11 13.68
CA CYS A 14 -3.03 31.04 13.15
C CYS A 14 -3.10 29.83 14.09
N LEU A 15 -4.27 29.26 14.29
CA LEU A 15 -4.45 27.97 14.96
C LEU A 15 -4.70 26.86 13.93
N PRO A 16 -4.29 25.66 14.22
CA PRO A 16 -3.71 24.69 13.30
C PRO A 16 -4.79 23.98 12.47
N PHE A 17 -4.91 24.32 11.22
CA PHE A 17 -5.65 23.49 10.27
C PHE A 17 -4.93 22.17 9.92
N ALA A 18 -3.72 21.96 10.43
CA ALA A 18 -2.94 20.77 10.10
C ALA A 18 -3.32 19.52 10.90
N ALA A 19 -3.89 19.69 12.11
CA ALA A 19 -4.16 18.52 12.97
C ALA A 19 -5.48 17.80 12.69
N LEU A 20 -6.40 18.41 11.91
CA LEU A 20 -7.68 17.78 11.56
C LEU A 20 -7.65 17.02 10.23
N ALA A 21 -6.57 17.15 9.46
CA ALA A 21 -6.49 16.52 8.14
C ALA A 21 -6.01 15.06 8.18
N GLU A 22 -5.19 14.69 9.16
CA GLU A 22 -4.65 13.32 9.24
C GLU A 22 -5.74 12.29 9.64
N ASP A 23 -6.58 12.62 10.61
CA ASP A 23 -7.65 11.72 11.04
C ASP A 23 -8.79 11.61 10.03
N ALA A 24 -9.09 12.68 9.29
CA ALA A 24 -10.15 12.70 8.31
C ALA A 24 -9.82 11.84 7.08
N VAL A 25 -8.56 11.82 6.64
CA VAL A 25 -8.12 11.00 5.49
C VAL A 25 -8.06 9.52 5.87
N SER A 26 -7.65 9.20 7.10
CA SER A 26 -7.61 7.82 7.58
C SER A 26 -9.02 7.23 7.76
N SER A 27 -9.97 8.01 8.25
CA SER A 27 -11.37 7.56 8.41
C SER A 27 -12.08 7.37 7.07
N ALA A 28 -11.84 8.23 6.08
CA ALA A 28 -12.40 8.09 4.74
C ALA A 28 -11.92 6.82 4.02
N SER A 29 -10.71 6.34 4.32
CA SER A 29 -10.19 5.11 3.74
C SER A 29 -10.71 3.83 4.40
N VAL A 30 -11.46 3.94 5.49
CA VAL A 30 -12.08 2.81 6.21
C VAL A 30 -13.56 2.65 5.87
N ALA A 31 -14.24 3.72 5.48
CA ALA A 31 -15.62 3.66 4.97
C ALA A 31 -15.58 3.02 3.58
N ASP A 32 -15.67 1.72 3.55
CA ASP A 32 -15.34 0.90 2.42
C ASP A 32 -16.58 0.46 1.65
N PHE A 33 -16.67 0.92 0.42
CA PHE A 33 -17.72 0.51 -0.50
C PHE A 33 -17.64 -0.98 -0.87
N TYR A 34 -16.45 -1.56 -0.81
CA TYR A 34 -16.16 -2.95 -1.18
C TYR A 34 -15.76 -3.84 0.01
N GLY A 35 -16.04 -3.42 1.25
CA GLY A 35 -15.60 -4.12 2.46
C GLY A 35 -15.95 -5.60 2.50
N GLN A 36 -17.10 -5.97 1.96
CA GLN A 36 -17.54 -7.37 1.90
C GLN A 36 -16.80 -8.19 0.82
N ALA A 37 -16.12 -7.54 -0.12
CA ALA A 37 -15.37 -8.17 -1.20
C ALA A 37 -13.85 -8.11 -0.97
N ALA A 38 -13.41 -7.60 0.18
CA ALA A 38 -12.00 -7.58 0.55
C ALA A 38 -11.47 -8.98 0.77
N LEU A 39 -10.38 -9.30 0.08
CA LEU A 39 -9.64 -10.54 0.30
C LEU A 39 -8.59 -10.32 1.39
N THR A 40 -8.42 -11.29 2.28
CA THR A 40 -7.43 -11.24 3.36
C THR A 40 -6.79 -12.61 3.57
N GLY A 41 -5.66 -12.66 4.26
CA GLY A 41 -5.03 -13.90 4.69
C GLY A 41 -4.74 -14.88 3.54
N ASP A 42 -5.03 -16.14 3.75
CA ASP A 42 -4.77 -17.21 2.79
C ASP A 42 -5.61 -17.05 1.50
N ASP A 43 -6.84 -16.52 1.59
CA ASP A 43 -7.68 -16.27 0.41
C ASP A 43 -7.07 -15.19 -0.49
N LEU A 44 -6.52 -14.12 0.08
CA LEU A 44 -5.79 -13.10 -0.67
C LEU A 44 -4.53 -13.67 -1.31
N MET A 45 -3.73 -14.42 -0.55
CA MET A 45 -2.51 -15.04 -1.07
C MET A 45 -2.82 -16.00 -2.23
N ASN A 46 -3.83 -16.84 -2.10
CA ASN A 46 -4.23 -17.78 -3.14
C ASN A 46 -4.73 -17.07 -4.40
N ALA A 47 -5.54 -16.01 -4.23
CA ALA A 47 -6.04 -15.21 -5.34
C ALA A 47 -4.89 -14.52 -6.10
N ILE A 48 -3.94 -13.90 -5.40
CA ILE A 48 -2.76 -13.27 -5.99
C ILE A 48 -1.91 -14.32 -6.73
N ASN A 49 -1.63 -15.45 -6.10
CA ASN A 49 -0.76 -16.49 -6.66
C ASN A 49 -1.43 -17.31 -7.79
N SER A 50 -2.72 -17.10 -8.05
CA SER A 50 -3.36 -17.62 -9.26
C SER A 50 -2.92 -16.89 -10.53
N PHE A 51 -2.23 -15.74 -10.39
CA PHE A 51 -1.78 -14.86 -11.46
C PHE A 51 -2.90 -14.39 -12.40
N SER A 52 -4.10 -14.27 -11.84
CA SER A 52 -5.30 -13.80 -12.52
C SER A 52 -5.77 -12.49 -11.89
N GLY A 53 -5.89 -11.43 -12.69
CA GLY A 53 -6.33 -10.13 -12.20
C GLY A 53 -5.44 -8.97 -12.62
N PHE A 54 -5.63 -7.85 -11.95
CA PHE A 54 -4.84 -6.63 -12.15
C PHE A 54 -3.91 -6.42 -10.97
N TYR A 55 -2.66 -6.09 -11.27
CA TYR A 55 -1.59 -5.93 -10.30
C TYR A 55 -0.96 -4.56 -10.47
N LEU A 56 -0.91 -3.77 -9.43
CA LEU A 56 -0.28 -2.46 -9.42
C LEU A 56 0.63 -2.34 -8.19
N VAL A 57 1.81 -1.80 -8.37
CA VAL A 57 2.72 -1.47 -7.26
C VAL A 57 2.99 0.02 -7.28
N THR A 58 2.87 0.66 -6.13
CA THR A 58 3.18 2.07 -5.94
C THR A 58 4.33 2.24 -4.97
N THR A 59 5.21 3.16 -5.26
CA THR A 59 6.38 3.52 -4.47
C THR A 59 6.55 5.03 -4.48
N THR A 60 7.46 5.56 -3.67
CA THR A 60 7.75 6.99 -3.61
C THR A 60 9.12 7.28 -4.18
N ASN A 61 9.19 8.22 -5.11
CA ASN A 61 10.45 8.71 -5.69
C ASN A 61 11.25 9.56 -4.69
N PRO A 62 12.56 9.79 -4.92
CA PRO A 62 13.41 10.61 -4.05
C PRO A 62 12.92 12.06 -3.87
N ASP A 63 12.18 12.60 -4.83
CA ASP A 63 11.56 13.92 -4.78
C ASP A 63 10.17 13.93 -4.12
N ASN A 64 9.79 12.81 -3.48
CA ASN A 64 8.48 12.56 -2.87
C ASN A 64 7.30 12.50 -3.86
N SER A 65 7.55 12.49 -5.16
CA SER A 65 6.49 12.23 -6.13
C SER A 65 6.09 10.74 -6.12
N PRO A 66 4.82 10.43 -6.39
CA PRO A 66 4.36 9.04 -6.48
C PRO A 66 4.88 8.38 -7.75
N ASN A 67 5.25 7.11 -7.64
CA ASN A 67 5.57 6.25 -8.76
C ASN A 67 4.63 5.03 -8.73
N ALA A 68 4.05 4.68 -9.87
CA ALA A 68 3.13 3.55 -9.99
C ALA A 68 3.41 2.78 -11.27
N ALA A 69 3.40 1.45 -11.17
CA ALA A 69 3.60 0.59 -12.33
C ALA A 69 2.88 -0.75 -12.16
N PHE A 70 2.51 -1.36 -13.27
CA PHE A 70 1.96 -2.71 -13.29
C PHE A 70 3.10 -3.71 -13.17
N PHE A 71 3.14 -4.40 -12.04
CA PHE A 71 4.05 -5.53 -11.80
C PHE A 71 3.25 -6.67 -11.22
N VAL A 72 3.34 -7.83 -11.82
CA VAL A 72 2.84 -9.05 -11.21
C VAL A 72 3.69 -9.35 -9.98
N PHE A 73 3.03 -9.57 -8.86
CA PHE A 73 3.67 -9.94 -7.61
C PHE A 73 3.02 -11.20 -7.03
N GLY A 74 3.76 -11.92 -6.24
CA GLY A 74 3.28 -13.04 -5.47
C GLY A 74 3.12 -12.70 -3.99
N MET A 75 2.51 -13.60 -3.24
CA MET A 75 2.56 -13.60 -1.79
C MET A 75 3.04 -14.95 -1.28
N VAL A 76 3.80 -14.92 -0.21
CA VAL A 76 4.22 -16.12 0.52
C VAL A 76 3.86 -15.98 1.99
N LYS A 77 3.62 -17.13 2.64
CA LYS A 77 3.42 -17.20 4.08
C LYS A 77 4.65 -17.85 4.70
N HIS A 78 5.18 -17.22 5.72
CA HIS A 78 6.23 -17.79 6.55
C HIS A 78 5.79 -17.66 8.00
N GLU A 79 5.71 -18.78 8.70
CA GLU A 79 5.03 -18.90 9.99
C GLU A 79 3.59 -18.36 9.90
N ASP A 80 3.22 -17.39 10.74
CA ASP A 80 1.89 -16.78 10.77
C ASP A 80 1.82 -15.40 10.07
N ARG A 81 2.84 -15.05 9.27
CA ARG A 81 2.95 -13.76 8.58
C ARG A 81 2.95 -13.91 7.07
N TYR A 82 2.50 -12.87 6.40
CA TYR A 82 2.47 -12.79 4.94
C TYR A 82 3.50 -11.80 4.42
N TYR A 83 4.07 -12.13 3.27
CA TYR A 83 5.09 -11.34 2.61
C TYR A 83 4.74 -11.17 1.13
N VAL A 84 4.92 -9.96 0.62
CA VAL A 84 4.84 -9.68 -0.81
C VAL A 84 6.17 -10.08 -1.43
N GLN A 85 6.09 -10.83 -2.52
CA GLN A 85 7.23 -11.25 -3.34
C GLN A 85 7.20 -10.51 -4.67
N LEU A 86 8.25 -9.76 -4.96
CA LEU A 86 8.43 -8.99 -6.19
C LEU A 86 9.69 -9.43 -6.92
N SER A 87 9.55 -9.84 -8.19
CA SER A 87 10.70 -10.03 -9.08
C SER A 87 10.82 -8.84 -10.01
N LEU A 88 11.76 -7.96 -9.73
CA LEU A 88 11.93 -6.69 -10.45
C LEU A 88 13.31 -6.62 -11.10
N ALA A 89 13.33 -6.34 -12.40
CA ALA A 89 14.52 -5.88 -13.07
C ALA A 89 14.97 -4.51 -12.52
N GLU A 90 16.12 -4.04 -12.92
CA GLU A 90 16.63 -2.70 -12.62
C GLU A 90 15.69 -1.64 -13.20
N ASN A 91 14.95 -0.97 -12.31
CA ASN A 91 13.99 0.09 -12.65
C ASN A 91 13.75 1.01 -11.47
N GLN A 92 13.00 2.10 -11.69
CA GLN A 92 12.73 3.10 -10.66
C GLN A 92 12.01 2.51 -9.44
N SER A 93 11.03 1.62 -9.63
CA SER A 93 10.31 0.98 -8.53
C SER A 93 11.23 0.15 -7.63
N ARG A 94 12.16 -0.63 -8.24
CA ARG A 94 13.17 -1.38 -7.50
C ARG A 94 14.07 -0.44 -6.68
N SER A 95 14.57 0.62 -7.31
CA SER A 95 15.43 1.61 -6.64
C SER A 95 14.70 2.27 -5.46
N ASN A 96 13.44 2.65 -5.63
CA ASN A 96 12.61 3.23 -4.58
C ASN A 96 12.40 2.26 -3.42
N LEU A 97 12.09 0.99 -3.72
CA LEU A 97 11.87 -0.04 -2.70
C LEU A 97 13.13 -0.34 -1.89
N LEU A 98 14.29 -0.38 -2.55
CA LEU A 98 15.57 -0.58 -1.86
C LEU A 98 15.96 0.63 -1.00
N ALA A 99 15.59 1.84 -1.42
CA ALA A 99 15.90 3.07 -0.67
C ALA A 99 14.93 3.32 0.50
N ASN A 100 13.63 3.15 0.26
CA ASN A 100 12.59 3.54 1.22
C ASN A 100 12.08 2.35 2.07
N GLY A 101 12.24 1.14 1.57
CA GLY A 101 11.81 -0.08 2.26
C GLY A 101 10.30 -0.25 2.38
N GLU A 102 9.48 0.52 1.65
CA GLU A 102 8.01 0.41 1.74
C GLU A 102 7.30 0.73 0.42
N GLY A 103 6.05 0.25 0.31
CA GLY A 103 5.18 0.51 -0.82
C GLY A 103 3.77 0.01 -0.59
N VAL A 104 2.94 0.17 -1.62
CA VAL A 104 1.59 -0.38 -1.66
C VAL A 104 1.44 -1.22 -2.92
N ALA A 105 1.05 -2.47 -2.73
CA ALA A 105 0.61 -3.35 -3.80
C ALA A 105 -0.92 -3.37 -3.85
N VAL A 106 -1.48 -3.31 -5.05
CA VAL A 106 -2.91 -3.39 -5.28
C VAL A 106 -3.19 -4.60 -6.15
N TYR A 107 -4.05 -5.46 -5.67
CA TYR A 107 -4.59 -6.57 -6.42
C TYR A 107 -6.09 -6.39 -6.62
N ALA A 108 -6.55 -6.52 -7.85
CA ALA A 108 -7.96 -6.53 -8.18
C ALA A 108 -8.28 -7.79 -9.01
N ALA A 109 -9.18 -8.62 -8.50
CA ALA A 109 -9.57 -9.84 -9.20
C ALA A 109 -10.20 -9.54 -10.56
N THR A 110 -9.97 -10.42 -11.53
CA THR A 110 -10.63 -10.33 -12.83
C THR A 110 -12.15 -10.42 -12.63
N PRO A 111 -12.95 -9.53 -13.22
CA PRO A 111 -14.40 -9.62 -13.15
C PRO A 111 -14.90 -10.97 -13.70
N SER A 112 -15.97 -11.49 -13.11
CA SER A 112 -16.61 -12.69 -13.63
C SER A 112 -17.13 -12.41 -15.06
N SER A 113 -16.99 -13.42 -15.94
CA SER A 113 -17.59 -13.40 -17.28
C SER A 113 -19.05 -13.88 -17.31
N GLU A 114 -19.64 -14.19 -16.14
CA GLU A 114 -21.02 -14.63 -16.05
C GLU A 114 -22.01 -13.53 -16.45
N GLU A 115 -23.13 -13.93 -17.02
CA GLU A 115 -24.20 -13.02 -17.41
C GLU A 115 -24.73 -12.26 -16.17
N GLY A 116 -24.76 -10.93 -16.25
CA GLY A 116 -25.17 -10.05 -15.14
C GLY A 116 -24.04 -9.70 -14.16
N ALA A 117 -22.83 -10.20 -14.35
CA ALA A 117 -21.68 -9.79 -13.55
C ALA A 117 -21.34 -8.31 -13.78
N LYS A 118 -20.83 -7.66 -12.72
CA LYS A 118 -20.37 -6.28 -12.84
C LYS A 118 -19.14 -6.21 -13.74
N PRO A 119 -19.01 -5.20 -14.62
CA PRO A 119 -17.89 -5.10 -15.56
C PRO A 119 -16.57 -4.71 -14.92
N PHE A 120 -16.57 -4.36 -13.63
CA PHE A 120 -15.38 -3.94 -12.90
C PHE A 120 -15.04 -4.94 -11.79
N ALA A 121 -13.75 -5.08 -11.48
CA ALA A 121 -13.31 -5.81 -10.32
C ALA A 121 -13.89 -5.19 -9.04
N THR A 122 -14.53 -6.02 -8.22
CA THR A 122 -15.07 -5.60 -6.92
C THR A 122 -14.45 -6.35 -5.77
N SER A 123 -13.60 -7.34 -6.07
CA SER A 123 -12.87 -8.15 -5.09
C SER A 123 -11.37 -7.94 -5.24
N GLY A 124 -10.68 -7.79 -4.13
CA GLY A 124 -9.24 -7.57 -4.13
C GLY A 124 -8.76 -6.93 -2.84
N ALA A 125 -7.59 -6.32 -2.88
CA ALA A 125 -7.01 -5.67 -1.71
C ALA A 125 -5.97 -4.60 -2.09
N ARG A 126 -5.80 -3.65 -1.20
CA ARG A 126 -4.64 -2.76 -1.10
C ARG A 126 -3.75 -3.28 0.02
N ILE A 127 -2.52 -3.61 -0.30
CA ILE A 127 -1.58 -4.27 0.59
C ILE A 127 -0.44 -3.30 0.86
N ARG A 128 -0.38 -2.75 2.06
CA ARG A 128 0.77 -1.99 2.49
C ARG A 128 1.84 -2.95 2.98
N PHE A 129 3.05 -2.77 2.52
CA PHE A 129 4.18 -3.61 2.87
C PHE A 129 5.42 -2.77 3.21
N LYS A 130 6.33 -3.35 4.00
CA LYS A 130 7.59 -2.74 4.42
C LYS A 130 8.74 -3.74 4.38
N ALA A 131 9.97 -3.23 4.46
CA ALA A 131 11.16 -4.03 4.57
C ALA A 131 11.11 -4.97 5.78
N ILE A 132 11.61 -6.17 5.61
CA ILE A 132 11.74 -7.17 6.67
C ILE A 132 12.90 -6.76 7.57
N THR A 133 12.65 -6.60 8.87
CA THR A 133 13.66 -6.22 9.85
C THR A 133 14.28 -7.42 10.55
N ASP A 134 13.66 -8.59 10.47
CA ASP A 134 14.18 -9.84 11.02
C ASP A 134 15.09 -10.52 9.99
N GLU A 135 16.39 -10.54 10.27
CA GLU A 135 17.41 -11.11 9.38
C GLU A 135 17.24 -12.61 9.14
N ALA A 136 16.77 -13.35 10.13
CA ALA A 136 16.55 -14.79 9.98
C ALA A 136 15.38 -15.08 9.03
N VAL A 137 14.30 -14.31 9.14
CA VAL A 137 13.17 -14.39 8.24
C VAL A 137 13.56 -13.98 6.81
N ALA A 138 14.30 -12.87 6.68
CA ALA A 138 14.78 -12.42 5.38
C ALA A 138 15.65 -13.49 4.68
N ALA A 139 16.56 -14.13 5.43
CA ALA A 139 17.40 -15.20 4.93
C ALA A 139 16.59 -16.42 4.51
N ALA A 140 15.62 -16.85 5.33
CA ALA A 140 14.77 -18.01 5.03
C ALA A 140 13.93 -17.79 3.76
N LEU A 141 13.37 -16.60 3.55
CA LEU A 141 12.62 -16.27 2.35
C LEU A 141 13.51 -16.18 1.10
N ALA A 142 14.75 -15.74 1.26
CA ALA A 142 15.70 -15.59 0.16
C ALA A 142 16.37 -16.90 -0.27
N GLU A 143 16.30 -17.97 0.53
CA GLU A 143 17.05 -19.23 0.31
C GLU A 143 16.89 -19.81 -1.10
N ASN A 144 15.68 -19.71 -1.67
CA ASN A 144 15.37 -20.25 -3.01
C ASN A 144 15.01 -19.14 -4.01
N ALA A 145 15.33 -17.89 -3.72
CA ALA A 145 15.03 -16.75 -4.57
C ALA A 145 16.22 -16.39 -5.48
N ASN A 146 15.91 -15.78 -6.62
CA ASN A 146 16.95 -15.19 -7.47
C ASN A 146 17.25 -13.74 -7.04
N GLU A 147 18.34 -13.17 -7.52
CA GLU A 147 18.82 -11.81 -7.16
C GLU A 147 17.82 -10.70 -7.52
N ALA A 148 16.90 -10.93 -8.46
CA ALA A 148 15.87 -9.96 -8.82
C ALA A 148 14.70 -9.98 -7.85
N THR A 149 14.59 -10.98 -6.97
CA THR A 149 13.45 -11.16 -6.08
C THR A 149 13.66 -10.40 -4.77
N LEU A 150 12.68 -9.60 -4.41
CA LEU A 150 12.60 -8.86 -3.15
C LEU A 150 11.40 -9.35 -2.36
N PHE A 151 11.56 -9.41 -1.04
CA PHE A 151 10.48 -9.76 -0.11
C PHE A 151 10.21 -8.59 0.84
N PHE A 152 8.94 -8.36 1.14
CA PHE A 152 8.48 -7.30 2.03
C PHE A 152 7.41 -7.84 2.96
N GLU A 153 7.45 -7.48 4.23
CA GLU A 153 6.43 -7.87 5.22
C GLU A 153 5.13 -7.12 4.95
N VAL A 154 4.01 -7.83 4.92
CA VAL A 154 2.66 -7.24 4.85
C VAL A 154 2.34 -6.64 6.22
N VAL A 155 2.05 -5.34 6.26
CA VAL A 155 1.74 -4.62 7.50
C VAL A 155 0.27 -4.23 7.63
N ASP A 156 -0.42 -4.07 6.50
CA ASP A 156 -1.84 -3.68 6.48
C ASP A 156 -2.49 -4.16 5.18
N VAL A 157 -3.71 -4.64 5.28
CA VAL A 157 -4.53 -5.07 4.14
C VAL A 157 -5.86 -4.36 4.22
N ARG A 158 -6.19 -3.62 3.18
CA ARG A 158 -7.43 -2.86 3.09
C ARG A 158 -8.19 -3.22 1.81
N PRO A 159 -9.49 -2.99 1.79
CA PRO A 159 -10.30 -3.10 0.60
C PRO A 159 -9.83 -2.18 -0.52
N LEU A 160 -10.37 -2.37 -1.73
CA LEU A 160 -9.99 -1.59 -2.91
C LEU A 160 -10.37 -0.10 -2.81
N GLY A 161 -11.38 0.27 -2.03
CA GLY A 161 -11.82 1.64 -1.83
C GLY A 161 -13.24 1.89 -2.23
#